data_a3a723b9b32d20e765c62928fb58fc71
#
_entry.id   a3a723b9b32d20e765c62928fb58fc71
#
_cell.length_a   1.000
_cell.length_b   1.000
_cell.length_c   1.000
_cell.angle_alpha   90.00
_cell.angle_beta   90.00
_cell.angle_gamma   90.00
#
_symmetry.space_group_name_H-M   'P 1'
#
loop_
_entity.id
_entity.type
_entity.pdbx_description
1 polymer ?
#
loop_
_entity_poly.entity_id
_entity_poly.type
_entity_poly.pdbx_seq_one_letter_code
_entity_poly.pdbx_strand_id
1 'polypeptide(L)'
;MSVKKQDNATVNRHTVRRLLRYGKPYFWWFVLVLAMCMAIVLLELYQPKLLGLATDEFVNKYQAASAEGFSLAQLKQLRGEDLQGVLQLGLKYFITVVLIMVLSYVQVSILATVGQKIIYNLRTDIFRHLTTLDMAFFNDNPIGRLVTRVTNDCETVNEMFTSVIVNIVGSVFTLVGVMIVMLREHARLALMLFISIPFIVVFTFLFTRVTRKLYRAIRARISELNAFVAEHVSGMKVVQIFTAEEDMKQDFESQSEELRRANIRQLMCFALYSPTSYLLNIASMAILLAYGGRLAIAGAVTIGTLVTFQRYITRFFDPIQELAENFNVIQSAAAAAERIFWLMDTKSTIEDAPDAVEMKHIRGHIEFRNVWFAYETDENGREDWVLKNVSFEVQPGQRVAFVGATGAGKTTIQNLICRYFDIQKGQILIDGVDVRKIRLADLRSGVGQMLQDVFLFTGDVKSNIRLNEERITDQQIVEAAKYVNADPFISHLENGYDSKVIERGAAFSAGQRQLLSFARTLAFQPSVLILDEATANIDTETEALIQDALGKLMEGRTTLIVAHRLSTIQNADRIIVMHKGEIREEGTHQELLRKGGMYYKLYMLQYEHGIQVNA
;
A
#
# COMPACT_ATOMS: atom_id res chain seq x y z
N MET A 1 -17.05 -6.17 11.32
CA MET A 1 -17.71 -6.41 9.99
C MET A 1 -16.96 -7.49 9.24
N SER A 2 -17.59 -8.64 9.08
CA SER A 2 -17.08 -9.79 8.33
C SER A 2 -16.86 -9.38 6.87
N VAL A 3 -15.62 -9.43 6.40
CA VAL A 3 -15.29 -9.31 4.96
C VAL A 3 -15.96 -10.47 4.25
N LYS A 4 -17.14 -10.25 3.64
CA LYS A 4 -17.74 -11.19 2.71
C LYS A 4 -16.65 -11.56 1.68
N LYS A 5 -16.33 -12.87 1.61
CA LYS A 5 -15.58 -13.47 0.52
C LYS A 5 -16.19 -13.04 -0.81
N GLN A 6 -15.61 -12.05 -1.47
CA GLN A 6 -15.85 -11.76 -2.87
C GLN A 6 -14.95 -12.68 -3.71
N ASP A 7 -15.33 -13.95 -3.79
CA ASP A 7 -14.90 -14.85 -4.85
C ASP A 7 -15.76 -14.57 -6.09
N ASN A 8 -15.14 -14.18 -7.16
CA ASN A 8 -15.59 -13.75 -8.49
C ASN A 8 -15.72 -12.23 -8.63
N ALA A 9 -14.57 -11.54 -8.70
CA ALA A 9 -14.51 -10.16 -9.15
C ALA A 9 -14.88 -10.05 -10.64
N THR A 10 -16.16 -9.87 -10.93
CA THR A 10 -16.57 -9.24 -12.18
C THR A 10 -16.04 -7.82 -12.11
N VAL A 11 -15.11 -7.48 -13.02
CA VAL A 11 -14.48 -6.16 -13.10
C VAL A 11 -15.59 -5.10 -13.08
N ASN A 12 -15.68 -4.35 -11.99
CA ASN A 12 -16.71 -3.34 -11.83
C ASN A 12 -16.46 -2.20 -12.84
N ARG A 13 -17.37 -2.04 -13.82
CA ARG A 13 -17.27 -1.01 -14.86
C ARG A 13 -17.09 0.40 -14.31
N HIS A 14 -17.65 0.66 -13.14
CA HIS A 14 -17.53 1.96 -12.47
C HIS A 14 -16.09 2.21 -12.00
N THR A 15 -15.45 1.22 -11.38
CA THR A 15 -14.05 1.28 -10.92
C THR A 15 -13.09 1.54 -12.08
N VAL A 16 -13.25 0.79 -13.19
CA VAL A 16 -12.43 0.96 -14.39
C VAL A 16 -12.62 2.36 -15.00
N ARG A 17 -13.87 2.84 -15.09
CA ARG A 17 -14.14 4.19 -15.60
C ARG A 17 -13.49 5.29 -14.74
N ARG A 18 -13.52 5.14 -13.42
CA ARG A 18 -12.87 6.04 -12.47
C ARG A 18 -11.35 6.03 -12.64
N LEU A 19 -10.77 4.85 -12.79
CA LEU A 19 -9.35 4.67 -13.03
C LEU A 19 -8.90 5.35 -14.32
N LEU A 20 -9.65 5.12 -15.42
CA LEU A 20 -9.39 5.77 -16.70
C LEU A 20 -9.50 7.31 -16.64
N ARG A 21 -10.23 7.86 -15.66
CA ARG A 21 -10.31 9.32 -15.46
C ARG A 21 -8.97 9.94 -15.08
N TYR A 22 -8.11 9.21 -14.34
CA TYR A 22 -6.73 9.64 -14.05
C TYR A 22 -5.84 9.67 -15.30
N GLY A 23 -6.15 8.83 -16.31
CA GLY A 23 -5.47 8.88 -17.61
C GLY A 23 -5.98 10.00 -18.54
N LYS A 24 -7.16 10.58 -18.30
CA LYS A 24 -7.77 11.56 -19.18
C LYS A 24 -6.89 12.78 -19.49
N PRO A 25 -6.17 13.38 -18.54
CA PRO A 25 -5.26 14.51 -18.83
C PRO A 25 -4.14 14.15 -19.80
N TYR A 26 -3.80 12.85 -19.89
CA TYR A 26 -2.71 12.34 -20.72
C TYR A 26 -3.21 11.64 -21.99
N PHE A 27 -4.47 11.84 -22.38
CA PHE A 27 -5.12 11.15 -23.51
C PHE A 27 -4.32 11.27 -24.81
N TRP A 28 -3.80 12.45 -25.15
CA TRP A 28 -3.01 12.65 -26.37
C TRP A 28 -1.68 11.90 -26.37
N TRP A 29 -1.08 11.72 -25.21
CA TRP A 29 0.11 10.88 -25.07
C TRP A 29 -0.19 9.41 -25.34
N PHE A 30 -1.33 8.91 -24.86
CA PHE A 30 -1.77 7.54 -25.17
C PHE A 30 -2.08 7.37 -26.67
N VAL A 31 -2.69 8.35 -27.32
CA VAL A 31 -2.93 8.34 -28.79
C VAL A 31 -1.60 8.29 -29.54
N LEU A 32 -0.63 9.12 -29.15
CA LEU A 32 0.72 9.11 -29.76
C LEU A 32 1.39 7.74 -29.57
N VAL A 33 1.35 7.19 -28.39
CA VAL A 33 1.92 5.86 -28.06
C VAL A 33 1.25 4.75 -28.90
N LEU A 34 -0.07 4.80 -29.09
CA LEU A 34 -0.79 3.86 -29.94
C LEU A 34 -0.39 4.00 -31.41
N ALA A 35 -0.22 5.25 -31.89
CA ALA A 35 0.28 5.49 -33.26
C ALA A 35 1.71 4.94 -33.44
N MET A 36 2.59 5.14 -32.46
CA MET A 36 3.93 4.56 -32.46
C MET A 36 3.90 3.02 -32.42
N CYS A 37 3.02 2.43 -31.58
CA CYS A 37 2.80 0.99 -31.54
C CYS A 37 2.39 0.44 -32.91
N MET A 38 1.44 1.08 -33.57
CA MET A 38 1.02 0.74 -34.93
C MET A 38 2.20 0.80 -35.93
N ALA A 39 3.00 1.88 -35.87
CA ALA A 39 4.17 2.05 -36.72
C ALA A 39 5.21 0.93 -36.49
N ILE A 40 5.47 0.59 -35.23
CA ILE A 40 6.37 -0.51 -34.86
C ILE A 40 5.87 -1.84 -35.44
N VAL A 41 4.58 -2.16 -35.25
CA VAL A 41 3.99 -3.40 -35.78
C VAL A 41 4.08 -3.45 -37.31
N LEU A 42 3.82 -2.35 -38.00
CA LEU A 42 3.94 -2.30 -39.46
C LEU A 42 5.39 -2.54 -39.93
N LEU A 43 6.37 -1.94 -39.25
CA LEU A 43 7.78 -2.16 -39.54
C LEU A 43 8.20 -3.62 -39.27
N GLU A 44 7.71 -4.19 -38.17
CA GLU A 44 7.95 -5.58 -37.81
C GLU A 44 7.34 -6.57 -38.80
N LEU A 45 6.16 -6.27 -39.36
CA LEU A 45 5.54 -7.05 -40.42
C LEU A 45 6.27 -6.92 -41.76
N TYR A 46 6.99 -5.82 -41.97
CA TYR A 46 7.78 -5.61 -43.19
C TYR A 46 9.09 -6.41 -43.20
N GLN A 47 9.69 -6.68 -42.04
CA GLN A 47 10.96 -7.41 -41.92
C GLN A 47 10.95 -8.82 -42.56
N PRO A 48 9.97 -9.71 -42.31
CA PRO A 48 9.89 -11.02 -42.97
C PRO A 48 9.80 -10.92 -44.48
N LYS A 49 9.11 -9.91 -45.01
CA LYS A 49 8.98 -9.66 -46.43
C LYS A 49 10.32 -9.28 -47.07
N LEU A 50 11.13 -8.45 -46.40
CA LEU A 50 12.49 -8.14 -46.90
C LEU A 50 13.37 -9.37 -46.98
N LEU A 51 13.27 -10.30 -46.00
CA LEU A 51 14.01 -11.56 -46.02
C LEU A 51 13.54 -12.48 -47.16
N GLY A 52 12.22 -12.55 -47.39
CA GLY A 52 11.66 -13.30 -48.52
C GLY A 52 12.14 -12.76 -49.86
N LEU A 53 12.10 -11.44 -50.05
CA LEU A 53 12.62 -10.80 -51.28
C LEU A 53 14.11 -11.06 -51.48
N ALA A 54 14.92 -10.97 -50.41
CA ALA A 54 16.34 -11.29 -50.49
C ALA A 54 16.58 -12.74 -50.92
N THR A 55 15.75 -13.67 -50.44
CA THR A 55 15.83 -15.08 -50.84
C THR A 55 15.48 -15.27 -52.32
N ASP A 56 14.42 -14.64 -52.80
CA ASP A 56 13.97 -14.81 -54.17
C ASP A 56 14.89 -14.11 -55.17
N GLU A 57 15.33 -12.89 -54.91
CA GLU A 57 16.15 -12.11 -55.85
C GLU A 57 17.60 -12.61 -55.91
N PHE A 58 18.16 -13.10 -54.79
CA PHE A 58 19.59 -13.41 -54.74
C PHE A 58 19.90 -14.89 -54.62
N VAL A 59 19.12 -15.70 -53.87
CA VAL A 59 19.40 -17.14 -53.71
C VAL A 59 18.81 -17.95 -54.85
N ASN A 60 17.53 -17.73 -55.20
CA ASN A 60 16.85 -18.49 -56.25
C ASN A 60 17.41 -18.18 -57.63
N LYS A 61 17.75 -16.95 -57.95
CA LYS A 61 18.36 -16.50 -59.20
C LYS A 61 19.69 -17.22 -59.45
N TYR A 62 20.49 -17.41 -58.41
CA TYR A 62 21.75 -18.16 -58.49
C TYR A 62 21.55 -19.63 -58.73
N GLN A 63 20.57 -20.25 -58.11
CA GLN A 63 20.25 -21.65 -58.29
C GLN A 63 19.75 -21.90 -59.75
N ALA A 64 18.92 -21.01 -60.26
CA ALA A 64 18.41 -21.06 -61.62
C ALA A 64 19.56 -20.89 -62.67
N ALA A 65 20.40 -19.86 -62.50
CA ALA A 65 21.53 -19.59 -63.38
C ALA A 65 22.56 -20.71 -63.35
N SER A 66 22.80 -21.35 -62.21
CA SER A 66 23.67 -22.51 -62.06
C SER A 66 23.09 -23.75 -62.76
N ALA A 67 21.75 -23.93 -62.73
CA ALA A 67 21.06 -25.04 -63.41
C ALA A 67 21.01 -24.87 -64.95
N GLU A 68 21.01 -23.62 -65.43
CA GLU A 68 21.04 -23.30 -66.87
C GLU A 68 22.45 -23.37 -67.51
N GLY A 69 23.49 -23.77 -66.75
CA GLY A 69 24.82 -24.00 -67.22
C GLY A 69 25.69 -22.76 -67.50
N PHE A 70 25.39 -21.63 -66.77
CA PHE A 70 26.20 -20.41 -66.82
C PHE A 70 27.66 -20.70 -66.43
N SER A 71 28.61 -20.12 -67.19
CA SER A 71 30.04 -20.26 -66.91
C SER A 71 30.41 -19.55 -65.56
N LEU A 72 31.48 -20.00 -64.91
CA LEU A 72 32.00 -19.40 -63.67
C LEU A 72 32.27 -17.90 -63.81
N ALA A 73 32.62 -17.41 -64.99
CA ALA A 73 32.85 -15.98 -65.25
C ALA A 73 31.54 -15.20 -65.27
N GLN A 74 30.48 -15.70 -65.87
CA GLN A 74 29.14 -15.12 -65.92
C GLN A 74 28.51 -15.14 -64.52
N LEU A 75 28.68 -16.19 -63.70
CA LEU A 75 28.27 -16.26 -62.33
C LEU A 75 29.01 -15.25 -61.41
N LYS A 76 30.30 -14.97 -61.69
CA LYS A 76 31.08 -13.95 -61.00
C LYS A 76 30.61 -12.52 -61.32
N GLN A 77 30.22 -12.27 -62.59
CA GLN A 77 29.70 -10.96 -63.00
C GLN A 77 28.30 -10.69 -62.34
N LEU A 78 27.40 -11.65 -62.40
CA LEU A 78 26.12 -11.64 -61.68
C LEU A 78 26.30 -11.37 -60.17
N ARG A 79 27.34 -12.01 -59.55
CA ARG A 79 27.68 -11.75 -58.15
C ARG A 79 28.05 -10.30 -57.87
N GLY A 80 28.73 -9.63 -58.75
CA GLY A 80 29.13 -8.23 -58.57
C GLY A 80 27.93 -7.28 -58.54
N GLU A 81 26.98 -7.48 -59.47
CA GLU A 81 25.75 -6.68 -59.54
C GLU A 81 24.78 -7.01 -58.40
N ASP A 82 24.65 -8.29 -58.03
CA ASP A 82 23.78 -8.73 -56.93
C ASP A 82 24.31 -8.35 -55.55
N LEU A 83 25.64 -8.14 -55.37
CA LEU A 83 26.20 -7.67 -54.11
C LEU A 83 25.67 -6.28 -53.68
N GLN A 84 25.50 -5.37 -54.63
CA GLN A 84 24.92 -4.06 -54.38
C GLN A 84 23.44 -4.18 -53.97
N GLY A 85 22.67 -5.04 -54.61
CA GLY A 85 21.28 -5.32 -54.25
C GLY A 85 21.14 -5.94 -52.85
N VAL A 86 22.00 -6.92 -52.51
CA VAL A 86 22.05 -7.50 -51.14
C VAL A 86 22.38 -6.45 -50.10
N LEU A 87 23.39 -5.59 -50.39
CA LEU A 87 23.75 -4.51 -49.48
C LEU A 87 22.62 -3.50 -49.30
N GLN A 88 21.89 -3.14 -50.36
CA GLN A 88 20.73 -2.25 -50.28
C GLN A 88 19.58 -2.87 -49.45
N LEU A 89 19.25 -4.16 -49.63
CA LEU A 89 18.25 -4.85 -48.82
C LEU A 89 18.71 -5.00 -47.36
N GLY A 90 19.98 -5.32 -47.14
CA GLY A 90 20.61 -5.37 -45.84
C GLY A 90 20.54 -4.02 -45.12
N LEU A 91 20.83 -2.92 -45.85
CA LEU A 91 20.71 -1.57 -45.30
C LEU A 91 19.25 -1.22 -44.96
N LYS A 92 18.29 -1.53 -45.85
CA LYS A 92 16.85 -1.34 -45.55
C LYS A 92 16.42 -2.10 -44.30
N TYR A 93 16.84 -3.38 -44.19
CA TYR A 93 16.56 -4.18 -43.00
C TYR A 93 17.17 -3.56 -41.73
N PHE A 94 18.43 -3.14 -41.81
CA PHE A 94 19.13 -2.48 -40.69
C PHE A 94 18.44 -1.17 -40.27
N ILE A 95 18.10 -0.33 -41.26
CA ILE A 95 17.35 0.92 -40.98
C ILE A 95 16.01 0.62 -40.28
N THR A 96 15.30 -0.42 -40.73
CA THR A 96 14.03 -0.85 -40.13
C THR A 96 14.23 -1.24 -38.65
N VAL A 97 15.30 -2.01 -38.35
CA VAL A 97 15.63 -2.41 -36.99
C VAL A 97 15.95 -1.20 -36.10
N VAL A 98 16.79 -0.28 -36.61
CA VAL A 98 17.15 0.95 -35.88
C VAL A 98 15.91 1.81 -35.63
N LEU A 99 15.03 1.93 -36.62
CA LEU A 99 13.81 2.71 -36.49
C LEU A 99 12.86 2.10 -35.42
N ILE A 100 12.69 0.77 -35.43
CA ILE A 100 11.93 0.05 -34.39
C ILE A 100 12.54 0.31 -33.02
N MET A 101 13.87 0.23 -32.88
CA MET A 101 14.57 0.47 -31.62
C MET A 101 14.31 1.89 -31.09
N VAL A 102 14.44 2.89 -31.96
CA VAL A 102 14.20 4.32 -31.58
C VAL A 102 12.75 4.55 -31.21
N LEU A 103 11.80 4.07 -32.02
CA LEU A 103 10.36 4.20 -31.72
C LEU A 103 9.99 3.49 -30.42
N SER A 104 10.48 2.28 -30.20
CA SER A 104 10.24 1.52 -28.95
C SER A 104 10.81 2.26 -27.73
N TYR A 105 12.03 2.79 -27.81
CA TYR A 105 12.64 3.55 -26.74
C TYR A 105 11.81 4.78 -26.37
N VAL A 106 11.40 5.57 -27.38
CA VAL A 106 10.57 6.77 -27.16
C VAL A 106 9.20 6.38 -26.60
N GLN A 107 8.57 5.35 -27.12
CA GLN A 107 7.29 4.81 -26.66
C GLN A 107 7.34 4.42 -25.19
N VAL A 108 8.33 3.61 -24.79
CA VAL A 108 8.49 3.16 -23.38
C VAL A 108 8.78 4.35 -22.47
N SER A 109 9.62 5.31 -22.91
CA SER A 109 9.95 6.51 -22.13
C SER A 109 8.73 7.39 -21.87
N ILE A 110 7.89 7.58 -22.89
CA ILE A 110 6.63 8.32 -22.74
C ILE A 110 5.70 7.62 -21.75
N LEU A 111 5.50 6.31 -21.91
CA LEU A 111 4.64 5.52 -21.04
C LEU A 111 5.11 5.52 -19.58
N ALA A 112 6.40 5.34 -19.36
CA ALA A 112 6.98 5.39 -18.02
C ALA A 112 6.74 6.76 -17.38
N THR A 113 6.98 7.84 -18.12
CA THR A 113 6.78 9.21 -17.61
C THR A 113 5.31 9.50 -17.30
N VAL A 114 4.40 9.14 -18.19
CA VAL A 114 2.96 9.33 -18.02
C VAL A 114 2.42 8.46 -16.88
N GLY A 115 2.83 7.19 -16.82
CA GLY A 115 2.45 6.27 -15.76
C GLY A 115 2.86 6.79 -14.39
N GLN A 116 4.12 7.23 -14.23
CA GLN A 116 4.60 7.79 -12.95
C GLN A 116 3.85 9.06 -12.54
N LYS A 117 3.45 9.93 -13.49
CA LYS A 117 2.62 11.09 -13.18
C LYS A 117 1.21 10.72 -12.72
N ILE A 118 0.59 9.72 -13.34
CA ILE A 118 -0.73 9.21 -12.93
C ILE A 118 -0.65 8.64 -11.50
N ILE A 119 0.38 7.85 -11.21
CA ILE A 119 0.56 7.23 -9.90
C ILE A 119 0.93 8.25 -8.82
N TYR A 120 1.74 9.24 -9.16
CA TYR A 120 2.02 10.36 -8.25
C TYR A 120 0.72 11.05 -7.80
N ASN A 121 -0.15 11.40 -8.76
CA ASN A 121 -1.43 12.03 -8.44
C ASN A 121 -2.33 11.10 -7.60
N LEU A 122 -2.41 9.82 -7.97
CA LEU A 122 -3.21 8.84 -7.24
C LEU A 122 -2.72 8.65 -5.79
N ARG A 123 -1.40 8.50 -5.58
CA ARG A 123 -0.80 8.41 -4.23
C ARG A 123 -1.04 9.66 -3.40
N THR A 124 -0.91 10.82 -4.01
CA THR A 124 -1.14 12.11 -3.34
C THR A 124 -2.60 12.25 -2.92
N ASP A 125 -3.55 11.88 -3.79
CA ASP A 125 -4.98 11.93 -3.48
C ASP A 125 -5.36 10.94 -2.37
N ILE A 126 -4.82 9.71 -2.42
CA ILE A 126 -5.03 8.71 -1.36
C ILE A 126 -4.48 9.22 -0.03
N PHE A 127 -3.24 9.74 -0.01
CA PHE A 127 -2.63 10.20 1.23
C PHE A 127 -3.35 11.41 1.80
N ARG A 128 -3.73 12.38 0.96
CA ARG A 128 -4.56 13.53 1.37
C ARG A 128 -5.88 13.08 1.97
N HIS A 129 -6.54 12.09 1.37
CA HIS A 129 -7.78 11.55 1.90
C HIS A 129 -7.57 10.82 3.24
N LEU A 130 -6.51 10.01 3.37
CA LEU A 130 -6.17 9.35 4.63
C LEU A 130 -6.01 10.35 5.78
N THR A 131 -5.43 11.53 5.54
CA THR A 131 -5.26 12.55 6.59
C THR A 131 -6.56 13.21 7.04
N THR A 132 -7.67 12.99 6.32
CA THR A 132 -9.00 13.52 6.69
C THR A 132 -9.88 12.52 7.43
N LEU A 133 -9.46 11.25 7.51
CA LEU A 133 -10.23 10.20 8.17
C LEU A 133 -10.10 10.27 9.70
N ASP A 134 -11.12 9.78 10.39
CA ASP A 134 -11.21 9.76 11.85
C ASP A 134 -10.45 8.58 12.49
N MET A 135 -10.29 8.63 13.81
CA MET A 135 -9.58 7.59 14.57
C MET A 135 -10.32 6.25 14.58
N ALA A 136 -11.65 6.23 14.43
CA ALA A 136 -12.42 4.99 14.32
C ALA A 136 -11.96 4.18 13.11
N PHE A 137 -11.78 4.84 11.98
CA PHE A 137 -11.25 4.19 10.78
C PHE A 137 -9.87 3.56 11.00
N PHE A 138 -8.95 4.26 11.68
CA PHE A 138 -7.59 3.75 11.93
C PHE A 138 -7.57 2.60 12.94
N ASN A 139 -8.48 2.60 13.91
CA ASN A 139 -8.63 1.49 14.85
C ASN A 139 -9.11 0.20 14.16
N ASP A 140 -10.04 0.33 13.21
CA ASP A 140 -10.60 -0.80 12.47
C ASP A 140 -9.69 -1.32 11.35
N ASN A 141 -8.75 -0.50 10.89
CA ASN A 141 -7.89 -0.80 9.75
C ASN A 141 -6.41 -0.80 10.14
N PRO A 142 -5.75 -1.98 10.16
CA PRO A 142 -4.32 -2.07 10.46
C PRO A 142 -3.48 -1.20 9.52
N ILE A 143 -2.54 -0.44 10.09
CA ILE A 143 -1.68 0.52 9.36
C ILE A 143 -0.95 -0.16 8.20
N GLY A 144 -0.43 -1.39 8.39
CA GLY A 144 0.23 -2.14 7.32
C GLY A 144 -0.66 -2.37 6.09
N ARG A 145 -1.97 -2.56 6.28
CA ARG A 145 -2.93 -2.67 5.19
C ARG A 145 -3.07 -1.35 4.42
N LEU A 146 -3.11 -0.22 5.12
CA LEU A 146 -3.19 1.11 4.51
C LEU A 146 -1.92 1.45 3.72
N VAL A 147 -0.76 1.12 4.27
CA VAL A 147 0.53 1.26 3.58
C VAL A 147 0.53 0.48 2.27
N THR A 148 0.08 -0.80 2.27
CA THR A 148 0.02 -1.59 1.03
C THR A 148 -0.92 -1.01 -0.02
N ARG A 149 -1.97 -0.24 0.36
CA ARG A 149 -2.83 0.49 -0.60
C ARG A 149 -2.06 1.58 -1.34
N VAL A 150 -1.27 2.37 -0.58
CA VAL A 150 -0.52 3.51 -1.14
C VAL A 150 0.70 3.04 -1.95
N THR A 151 1.27 1.89 -1.60
CA THR A 151 2.47 1.34 -2.26
C THR A 151 2.10 0.31 -3.33
N ASN A 152 1.83 -0.93 -2.93
CA ASN A 152 1.71 -2.08 -3.83
C ASN A 152 0.47 -2.02 -4.73
N ASP A 153 -0.70 -1.59 -4.19
CA ASP A 153 -1.92 -1.49 -5.01
C ASP A 153 -1.75 -0.39 -6.07
N CYS A 154 -1.11 0.73 -5.73
CA CYS A 154 -0.77 1.77 -6.71
C CYS A 154 0.22 1.28 -7.77
N GLU A 155 1.21 0.45 -7.39
CA GLU A 155 2.18 -0.10 -8.35
C GLU A 155 1.51 -1.08 -9.34
N THR A 156 0.58 -1.91 -8.85
CA THR A 156 -0.21 -2.80 -9.73
C THR A 156 -1.06 -2.00 -10.73
N VAL A 157 -1.57 -0.84 -10.32
CA VAL A 157 -2.27 0.09 -11.23
C VAL A 157 -1.31 0.74 -12.21
N ASN A 158 -0.08 1.09 -11.79
CA ASN A 158 0.96 1.61 -12.67
C ASN A 158 1.27 0.63 -13.81
N GLU A 159 1.51 -0.64 -13.49
CA GLU A 159 1.78 -1.69 -14.46
C GLU A 159 0.69 -1.78 -15.55
N MET A 160 -0.57 -1.62 -15.16
CA MET A 160 -1.68 -1.59 -16.12
C MET A 160 -1.55 -0.42 -17.12
N PHE A 161 -1.19 0.78 -16.66
CA PHE A 161 -1.06 1.96 -17.53
C PHE A 161 0.20 1.97 -18.37
N THR A 162 1.32 1.44 -17.84
CA THR A 162 2.64 1.54 -18.48
C THR A 162 2.94 0.41 -19.47
N SER A 163 2.39 -0.78 -19.25
CA SER A 163 2.72 -1.94 -20.09
C SER A 163 1.48 -2.60 -20.68
N VAL A 164 0.49 -2.95 -19.85
CA VAL A 164 -0.57 -3.87 -20.23
C VAL A 164 -1.45 -3.35 -21.36
N ILE A 165 -1.87 -2.08 -21.31
CA ILE A 165 -2.76 -1.50 -22.34
C ILE A 165 -2.07 -1.52 -23.71
N VAL A 166 -0.80 -1.14 -23.74
CA VAL A 166 -0.04 -1.06 -25.01
C VAL A 166 0.30 -2.45 -25.53
N ASN A 167 0.70 -3.37 -24.65
CA ASN A 167 0.99 -4.75 -25.04
C ASN A 167 -0.25 -5.45 -25.62
N ILE A 168 -1.42 -5.28 -24.99
CA ILE A 168 -2.67 -5.86 -25.52
C ILE A 168 -3.00 -5.31 -26.91
N VAL A 169 -2.93 -3.98 -27.07
CA VAL A 169 -3.20 -3.35 -28.37
C VAL A 169 -2.17 -3.77 -29.40
N GLY A 170 -0.87 -3.79 -29.03
CA GLY A 170 0.22 -4.26 -29.89
C GLY A 170 0.04 -5.71 -30.32
N SER A 171 -0.26 -6.60 -29.37
CA SER A 171 -0.49 -8.03 -29.66
C SER A 171 -1.70 -8.24 -30.58
N VAL A 172 -2.80 -7.51 -30.37
CA VAL A 172 -3.96 -7.58 -31.27
C VAL A 172 -3.62 -7.06 -32.67
N PHE A 173 -2.91 -5.93 -32.78
CA PHE A 173 -2.47 -5.40 -34.09
C PHE A 173 -1.49 -6.34 -34.79
N THR A 174 -0.59 -6.98 -34.05
CA THR A 174 0.34 -7.97 -34.61
C THR A 174 -0.43 -9.18 -35.13
N LEU A 175 -1.35 -9.76 -34.38
CA LEU A 175 -2.16 -10.91 -34.82
C LEU A 175 -2.97 -10.57 -36.07
N VAL A 176 -3.73 -9.46 -36.03
CA VAL A 176 -4.55 -9.02 -37.15
C VAL A 176 -3.68 -8.66 -38.36
N GLY A 177 -2.56 -7.98 -38.13
CA GLY A 177 -1.61 -7.59 -39.17
C GLY A 177 -0.97 -8.79 -39.87
N VAL A 178 -0.47 -9.77 -39.09
CA VAL A 178 0.06 -11.03 -39.62
C VAL A 178 -0.98 -11.74 -40.46
N MET A 179 -2.22 -11.89 -39.98
CA MET A 179 -3.30 -12.54 -40.73
C MET A 179 -3.60 -11.83 -42.07
N ILE A 180 -3.71 -10.50 -42.06
CA ILE A 180 -3.98 -9.70 -43.26
C ILE A 180 -2.85 -9.85 -44.27
N VAL A 181 -1.60 -9.75 -43.83
CA VAL A 181 -0.42 -9.86 -44.73
C VAL A 181 -0.31 -11.26 -45.32
N MET A 182 -0.46 -12.31 -44.51
CA MET A 182 -0.45 -13.69 -45.00
C MET A 182 -1.56 -13.95 -46.04
N LEU A 183 -2.78 -13.42 -45.81
CA LEU A 183 -3.87 -13.55 -46.77
C LEU A 183 -3.61 -12.80 -48.08
N ARG A 184 -2.95 -11.62 -48.00
CA ARG A 184 -2.59 -10.83 -49.18
C ARG A 184 -1.46 -11.44 -50.02
N GLU A 185 -0.47 -12.05 -49.34
CA GLU A 185 0.66 -12.70 -50.04
C GLU A 185 0.21 -13.99 -50.73
N HIS A 186 -0.50 -14.91 -50.05
CA HIS A 186 -1.05 -16.11 -50.64
C HIS A 186 -2.21 -16.72 -49.84
N ALA A 187 -3.45 -16.40 -50.19
CA ALA A 187 -4.63 -16.74 -49.41
C ALA A 187 -4.80 -18.25 -49.14
N ARG A 188 -4.58 -19.12 -50.14
CA ARG A 188 -4.75 -20.58 -49.95
C ARG A 188 -3.75 -21.14 -48.96
N LEU A 189 -2.49 -20.70 -49.00
CA LEU A 189 -1.46 -21.10 -48.05
C LEU A 189 -1.77 -20.60 -46.65
N ALA A 190 -2.20 -19.35 -46.52
CA ALA A 190 -2.63 -18.74 -45.24
C ALA A 190 -3.77 -19.51 -44.58
N LEU A 191 -4.83 -19.82 -45.34
CA LEU A 191 -5.99 -20.57 -44.83
C LEU A 191 -5.61 -21.96 -44.30
N MET A 192 -4.70 -22.67 -44.97
CA MET A 192 -4.19 -23.97 -44.52
C MET A 192 -3.44 -23.86 -43.19
N LEU A 193 -2.65 -22.81 -43.02
CA LEU A 193 -1.93 -22.56 -41.75
C LEU A 193 -2.84 -22.12 -40.64
N PHE A 194 -3.92 -21.38 -40.92
CA PHE A 194 -4.90 -20.97 -39.94
C PHE A 194 -5.66 -22.13 -39.28
N ILE A 195 -5.63 -23.34 -39.88
CA ILE A 195 -6.17 -24.55 -39.24
C ILE A 195 -5.47 -24.85 -37.91
N SER A 196 -4.18 -24.48 -37.77
CA SER A 196 -3.43 -24.68 -36.52
C SER A 196 -3.85 -23.72 -35.39
N ILE A 197 -4.43 -22.54 -35.69
CA ILE A 197 -4.76 -21.49 -34.74
C ILE A 197 -5.74 -21.95 -33.64
N PRO A 198 -6.87 -22.59 -33.97
CA PRO A 198 -7.80 -23.07 -32.94
C PRO A 198 -7.14 -24.01 -31.93
N PHE A 199 -6.25 -24.88 -32.37
CA PHE A 199 -5.53 -25.80 -31.49
C PHE A 199 -4.61 -25.06 -30.53
N ILE A 200 -3.90 -24.04 -31.04
CA ILE A 200 -3.03 -23.19 -30.21
C ILE A 200 -3.83 -22.44 -29.16
N VAL A 201 -4.93 -21.81 -29.56
CA VAL A 201 -5.81 -21.05 -28.66
C VAL A 201 -6.41 -21.96 -27.57
N VAL A 202 -6.94 -23.13 -27.95
CA VAL A 202 -7.49 -24.09 -27.00
C VAL A 202 -6.42 -24.60 -26.04
N PHE A 203 -5.24 -24.96 -26.55
CA PHE A 203 -4.12 -25.41 -25.72
C PHE A 203 -3.69 -24.33 -24.71
N THR A 204 -3.47 -23.10 -25.18
CA THR A 204 -3.08 -21.98 -24.31
C THR A 204 -4.14 -21.69 -23.25
N PHE A 205 -5.42 -21.73 -23.61
CA PHE A 205 -6.54 -21.54 -22.69
C PHE A 205 -6.57 -22.63 -21.60
N LEU A 206 -6.47 -23.91 -22.00
CA LEU A 206 -6.45 -25.04 -21.06
C LEU A 206 -5.25 -24.95 -20.11
N PHE A 207 -4.07 -24.69 -20.67
CA PHE A 207 -2.85 -24.51 -19.90
C PHE A 207 -2.99 -23.38 -18.86
N THR A 208 -3.44 -22.21 -19.29
CA THR A 208 -3.65 -21.05 -18.41
C THR A 208 -4.63 -21.38 -17.26
N ARG A 209 -5.69 -22.14 -17.55
CA ARG A 209 -6.67 -22.57 -16.53
C ARG A 209 -6.05 -23.51 -15.48
N VAL A 210 -5.21 -24.46 -15.91
CA VAL A 210 -4.51 -25.37 -14.99
C VAL A 210 -3.49 -24.59 -14.15
N THR A 211 -2.67 -23.80 -14.79
CA THR A 211 -1.62 -23.01 -14.15
C THR A 211 -2.17 -22.07 -13.10
N ARG A 212 -3.32 -21.40 -13.35
CA ARG A 212 -3.99 -20.54 -12.34
C ARG A 212 -4.38 -21.30 -11.07
N LYS A 213 -4.79 -22.58 -11.16
CA LYS A 213 -5.09 -23.39 -9.97
C LYS A 213 -3.83 -23.70 -9.18
N LEU A 214 -2.74 -24.04 -9.87
CA LEU A 214 -1.45 -24.33 -9.24
C LEU A 214 -0.87 -23.10 -8.54
N TYR A 215 -0.90 -21.94 -9.20
CA TYR A 215 -0.46 -20.67 -8.58
C TYR A 215 -1.26 -20.33 -7.32
N ARG A 216 -2.58 -20.54 -7.31
CA ARG A 216 -3.39 -20.31 -6.11
C ARG A 216 -3.01 -21.23 -4.96
N ALA A 217 -2.75 -22.51 -5.26
CA ALA A 217 -2.30 -23.47 -4.26
C ALA A 217 -0.93 -23.08 -3.67
N ILE A 218 0.02 -22.68 -4.52
CA ILE A 218 1.35 -22.21 -4.07
C ILE A 218 1.23 -20.97 -3.19
N ARG A 219 0.43 -19.96 -3.60
CA ARG A 219 0.22 -18.75 -2.80
C ARG A 219 -0.38 -19.04 -1.43
N ALA A 220 -1.31 -20.00 -1.33
CA ALA A 220 -1.85 -20.43 -0.04
C ALA A 220 -0.74 -21.02 0.85
N ARG A 221 0.11 -21.93 0.31
CA ARG A 221 1.22 -22.52 1.07
C ARG A 221 2.29 -21.50 1.46
N ILE A 222 2.61 -20.52 0.59
CA ILE A 222 3.52 -19.42 0.96
C ILE A 222 2.93 -18.58 2.09
N SER A 223 1.61 -18.32 2.06
CA SER A 223 0.95 -17.56 3.12
C SER A 223 0.98 -18.30 4.47
N GLU A 224 0.74 -19.62 4.45
CA GLU A 224 0.82 -20.48 5.64
C GLU A 224 2.25 -20.48 6.21
N LEU A 225 3.25 -20.68 5.37
CA LEU A 225 4.66 -20.67 5.77
C LEU A 225 5.10 -19.29 6.32
N ASN A 226 4.69 -18.19 5.67
CA ASN A 226 5.01 -16.85 6.15
C ASN A 226 4.35 -16.56 7.51
N ALA A 227 3.11 -16.99 7.72
CA ALA A 227 2.43 -16.85 9.00
C ALA A 227 3.16 -17.65 10.10
N PHE A 228 3.55 -18.89 9.82
CA PHE A 228 4.33 -19.73 10.71
C PHE A 228 5.67 -19.07 11.10
N VAL A 229 6.44 -18.60 10.12
CA VAL A 229 7.72 -17.93 10.39
C VAL A 229 7.53 -16.66 11.20
N ALA A 230 6.54 -15.82 10.85
CA ALA A 230 6.28 -14.57 11.57
C ALA A 230 5.89 -14.83 13.04
N GLU A 231 5.04 -15.84 13.30
CA GLU A 231 4.62 -16.23 14.64
C GLU A 231 5.80 -16.72 15.48
N HIS A 232 6.56 -17.68 14.98
CA HIS A 232 7.64 -18.32 15.73
C HIS A 232 8.86 -17.39 15.92
N VAL A 233 9.21 -16.57 14.91
CA VAL A 233 10.27 -15.55 15.07
C VAL A 233 9.88 -14.49 16.09
N SER A 234 8.61 -14.05 16.09
CA SER A 234 8.12 -13.11 17.11
C SER A 234 8.09 -13.74 18.51
N GLY A 235 7.77 -15.03 18.58
CA GLY A 235 7.73 -15.84 19.81
C GLY A 235 9.06 -16.52 20.17
N MET A 236 10.20 -16.19 19.54
CA MET A 236 11.45 -16.92 19.69
C MET A 236 11.91 -17.08 21.14
N LYS A 237 11.71 -16.06 21.99
CA LYS A 237 12.03 -16.16 23.42
C LYS A 237 11.25 -17.28 24.12
N VAL A 238 9.99 -17.48 23.74
CA VAL A 238 9.15 -18.56 24.29
C VAL A 238 9.65 -19.90 23.78
N VAL A 239 9.92 -20.02 22.49
CA VAL A 239 10.48 -21.25 21.89
C VAL A 239 11.76 -21.69 22.61
N GLN A 240 12.70 -20.76 22.83
CA GLN A 240 13.98 -21.04 23.49
C GLN A 240 13.82 -21.36 24.99
N ILE A 241 12.96 -20.65 25.74
CA ILE A 241 12.74 -20.92 27.17
C ILE A 241 12.15 -22.33 27.40
N PHE A 242 11.27 -22.75 26.48
CA PHE A 242 10.63 -24.08 26.57
C PHE A 242 11.35 -25.16 25.77
N THR A 243 12.50 -24.89 25.17
CA THR A 243 13.35 -25.84 24.41
C THR A 243 12.56 -26.54 23.30
N ALA A 244 11.70 -25.79 22.59
CA ALA A 244 10.79 -26.30 21.55
C ALA A 244 11.35 -26.16 20.13
N GLU A 245 12.68 -25.93 19.98
CA GLU A 245 13.32 -25.68 18.69
C GLU A 245 13.21 -26.87 17.73
N GLU A 246 13.30 -28.10 18.22
CA GLU A 246 13.28 -29.29 17.38
C GLU A 246 11.87 -29.56 16.84
N ASP A 247 10.83 -29.38 17.67
CA ASP A 247 9.43 -29.52 17.25
C ASP A 247 9.09 -28.44 16.18
N MET A 248 9.50 -27.18 16.45
CA MET A 248 9.32 -26.10 15.51
C MET A 248 10.02 -26.38 14.17
N LYS A 249 11.23 -26.95 14.20
CA LYS A 249 11.99 -27.30 13.00
C LYS A 249 11.27 -28.38 12.19
N GLN A 250 10.73 -29.42 12.83
CA GLN A 250 9.97 -30.47 12.15
C GLN A 250 8.71 -29.92 11.49
N ASP A 251 7.98 -29.02 12.17
CA ASP A 251 6.79 -28.37 11.62
C ASP A 251 7.15 -27.50 10.41
N PHE A 252 8.25 -26.72 10.50
CA PHE A 252 8.75 -25.94 9.38
C PHE A 252 9.15 -26.81 8.19
N GLU A 253 9.87 -27.92 8.43
CA GLU A 253 10.26 -28.86 7.38
C GLU A 253 9.03 -29.47 6.69
N SER A 254 7.99 -29.81 7.45
CA SER A 254 6.73 -30.33 6.92
C SER A 254 6.05 -29.30 6.00
N GLN A 255 5.89 -28.06 6.45
CA GLN A 255 5.28 -26.99 5.63
C GLN A 255 6.13 -26.64 4.40
N SER A 256 7.45 -26.61 4.57
CA SER A 256 8.39 -26.37 3.47
C SER A 256 8.32 -27.49 2.42
N GLU A 257 8.17 -28.75 2.85
CA GLU A 257 8.00 -29.89 1.95
C GLU A 257 6.67 -29.82 1.19
N GLU A 258 5.59 -29.39 1.82
CA GLU A 258 4.30 -29.17 1.12
C GLU A 258 4.40 -28.07 0.07
N LEU A 259 5.10 -26.97 0.39
CA LEU A 259 5.38 -25.90 -0.57
C LEU A 259 6.26 -26.42 -1.72
N ARG A 260 7.31 -27.21 -1.42
CA ARG A 260 8.16 -27.86 -2.43
C ARG A 260 7.35 -28.71 -3.40
N ARG A 261 6.45 -29.57 -2.87
CA ARG A 261 5.56 -30.41 -3.69
C ARG A 261 4.64 -29.57 -4.59
N ALA A 262 4.09 -28.48 -4.08
CA ALA A 262 3.26 -27.56 -4.86
C ALA A 262 4.06 -26.90 -6.01
N ASN A 263 5.28 -26.44 -5.70
CA ASN A 263 6.19 -25.85 -6.70
C ASN A 263 6.60 -26.88 -7.78
N ILE A 264 6.94 -28.13 -7.39
CA ILE A 264 7.27 -29.18 -8.36
C ILE A 264 6.10 -29.44 -9.31
N ARG A 265 4.86 -29.52 -8.81
CA ARG A 265 3.68 -29.70 -9.68
C ARG A 265 3.53 -28.57 -10.69
N GLN A 266 3.79 -27.34 -10.29
CA GLN A 266 3.78 -26.18 -11.18
C GLN A 266 4.91 -26.28 -12.22
N LEU A 267 6.15 -26.57 -11.79
CA LEU A 267 7.29 -26.73 -12.68
C LEU A 267 7.07 -27.82 -13.73
N MET A 268 6.49 -28.97 -13.31
CA MET A 268 6.13 -30.04 -14.24
C MET A 268 5.08 -29.61 -15.27
N CYS A 269 4.11 -28.79 -14.85
CA CYS A 269 3.14 -28.21 -15.78
C CYS A 269 3.83 -27.30 -16.81
N PHE A 270 4.75 -26.43 -16.39
CA PHE A 270 5.53 -25.57 -17.29
C PHE A 270 6.51 -26.38 -18.17
N ALA A 271 7.14 -27.41 -17.61
CA ALA A 271 8.01 -28.30 -18.36
C ALA A 271 7.29 -29.01 -19.49
N LEU A 272 5.98 -29.26 -19.37
CA LEU A 272 5.16 -29.82 -20.45
C LEU A 272 4.70 -28.77 -21.46
N TYR A 273 4.50 -27.51 -21.01
CA TYR A 273 4.01 -26.41 -21.86
C TYR A 273 4.97 -26.06 -22.98
N SER A 274 6.25 -25.85 -22.67
CA SER A 274 7.24 -25.41 -23.64
C SER A 274 7.45 -26.42 -24.80
N PRO A 275 7.67 -27.73 -24.55
CA PRO A 275 7.76 -28.72 -25.64
C PRO A 275 6.46 -28.86 -26.44
N THR A 276 5.29 -28.78 -25.79
CA THR A 276 3.99 -28.89 -26.49
C THR A 276 3.76 -27.68 -27.40
N SER A 277 4.04 -26.46 -26.91
CA SER A 277 3.98 -25.24 -27.71
C SER A 277 4.94 -25.32 -28.92
N TYR A 278 6.17 -25.83 -28.68
CA TYR A 278 7.14 -26.06 -29.74
C TYR A 278 6.66 -27.09 -30.76
N LEU A 279 6.04 -28.19 -30.32
CA LEU A 279 5.45 -29.20 -31.22
C LEU A 279 4.34 -28.61 -32.09
N LEU A 280 3.48 -27.73 -31.55
CA LEU A 280 2.45 -27.04 -32.33
C LEU A 280 3.07 -26.10 -33.38
N ASN A 281 4.17 -25.43 -33.04
CA ASN A 281 4.94 -24.61 -33.99
C ASN A 281 5.54 -25.48 -35.10
N ILE A 282 6.18 -26.60 -34.76
CA ILE A 282 6.74 -27.56 -35.72
C ILE A 282 5.65 -28.18 -36.60
N ALA A 283 4.48 -28.50 -36.05
CA ALA A 283 3.35 -29.00 -36.83
C ALA A 283 2.89 -27.97 -37.87
N SER A 284 2.78 -26.68 -37.48
CA SER A 284 2.47 -25.59 -38.41
C SER A 284 3.55 -25.46 -39.50
N MET A 285 4.82 -25.64 -39.14
CA MET A 285 5.96 -25.63 -40.05
C MET A 285 5.92 -26.81 -41.00
N ALA A 286 5.57 -28.03 -40.53
CA ALA A 286 5.41 -29.21 -41.37
C ALA A 286 4.27 -29.01 -42.39
N ILE A 287 3.15 -28.38 -42.00
CA ILE A 287 2.07 -28.03 -42.94
C ILE A 287 2.59 -27.03 -43.99
N LEU A 288 3.36 -26.01 -43.58
CA LEU A 288 3.98 -25.05 -44.49
C LEU A 288 4.89 -25.75 -45.50
N LEU A 289 5.78 -26.65 -45.04
CA LEU A 289 6.71 -27.37 -45.92
C LEU A 289 5.99 -28.35 -46.85
N ALA A 290 5.01 -29.11 -46.34
CA ALA A 290 4.30 -30.10 -47.14
C ALA A 290 3.40 -29.45 -48.20
N TYR A 291 2.56 -28.51 -47.80
CA TYR A 291 1.62 -27.87 -48.72
C TYR A 291 2.27 -26.74 -49.52
N GLY A 292 3.04 -25.86 -48.86
CA GLY A 292 3.76 -24.75 -49.46
C GLY A 292 4.86 -25.24 -50.39
N GLY A 293 5.58 -26.32 -50.03
CA GLY A 293 6.57 -26.97 -50.89
C GLY A 293 5.96 -27.54 -52.20
N ARG A 294 4.78 -28.17 -52.12
CA ARG A 294 4.05 -28.59 -53.33
C ARG A 294 3.68 -27.42 -54.23
N LEU A 295 3.23 -26.29 -53.63
CA LEU A 295 2.92 -25.07 -54.38
C LEU A 295 4.17 -24.45 -55.00
N ALA A 296 5.32 -24.53 -54.33
CA ALA A 296 6.59 -24.03 -54.83
C ALA A 296 7.09 -24.87 -56.01
N ILE A 297 7.02 -26.21 -55.92
CA ILE A 297 7.35 -27.11 -57.02
C ILE A 297 6.43 -26.87 -58.22
N ALA A 298 5.16 -26.56 -57.99
CA ALA A 298 4.20 -26.22 -59.05
C ALA A 298 4.37 -24.77 -59.58
N GLY A 299 5.34 -24.01 -59.11
CA GLY A 299 5.59 -22.61 -59.51
C GLY A 299 4.54 -21.61 -59.05
N ALA A 300 3.64 -21.98 -58.12
CA ALA A 300 2.56 -21.12 -57.63
C ALA A 300 3.00 -20.18 -56.51
N VAL A 301 4.08 -20.50 -55.78
CA VAL A 301 4.70 -19.65 -54.73
C VAL A 301 6.24 -19.75 -54.87
N THR A 302 6.93 -18.70 -54.43
CA THR A 302 8.40 -18.66 -54.40
C THR A 302 8.96 -19.24 -53.10
N ILE A 303 10.24 -19.59 -53.05
CA ILE A 303 10.91 -20.03 -51.83
C ILE A 303 10.95 -18.88 -50.82
N GLY A 304 11.15 -17.63 -51.27
CA GLY A 304 11.10 -16.44 -50.42
C GLY A 304 9.73 -16.24 -49.75
N THR A 305 8.64 -16.58 -50.46
CA THR A 305 7.30 -16.62 -49.84
C THR A 305 7.25 -17.63 -48.70
N LEU A 306 7.83 -18.83 -48.85
CA LEU A 306 7.87 -19.82 -47.76
C LEU A 306 8.68 -19.35 -46.56
N VAL A 307 9.82 -18.69 -46.79
CA VAL A 307 10.64 -18.06 -45.72
C VAL A 307 9.85 -16.97 -45.00
N THR A 308 9.13 -16.15 -45.74
CA THR A 308 8.26 -15.10 -45.19
C THR A 308 7.17 -15.69 -44.29
N PHE A 309 6.48 -16.73 -44.78
CA PHE A 309 5.44 -17.42 -44.02
C PHE A 309 5.98 -18.12 -42.78
N GLN A 310 7.17 -18.72 -42.85
CA GLN A 310 7.85 -19.28 -41.66
C GLN A 310 8.03 -18.24 -40.56
N ARG A 311 8.48 -17.03 -40.91
CA ARG A 311 8.67 -15.94 -39.96
C ARG A 311 7.34 -15.45 -39.36
N TYR A 312 6.28 -15.38 -40.15
CA TYR A 312 4.96 -15.02 -39.67
C TYR A 312 4.35 -16.07 -38.75
N ILE A 313 4.55 -17.37 -39.01
CA ILE A 313 4.11 -18.43 -38.09
C ILE A 313 4.75 -18.22 -36.71
N THR A 314 6.07 -18.03 -36.64
CA THR A 314 6.79 -17.83 -35.39
C THR A 314 6.24 -16.59 -34.63
N ARG A 315 6.00 -15.50 -35.34
CA ARG A 315 5.46 -14.26 -34.73
C ARG A 315 3.99 -14.33 -34.32
N PHE A 316 3.28 -15.37 -34.70
CA PHE A 316 1.87 -15.54 -34.34
C PHE A 316 1.67 -16.11 -32.93
N PHE A 317 2.64 -16.83 -32.38
CA PHE A 317 2.53 -17.52 -31.10
C PHE A 317 2.69 -16.57 -29.91
N ASP A 318 3.67 -15.66 -29.97
CA ASP A 318 4.02 -14.76 -28.84
C ASP A 318 2.84 -13.88 -28.38
N PRO A 319 2.11 -13.17 -29.28
CA PRO A 319 0.98 -12.33 -28.89
C PRO A 319 -0.16 -13.07 -28.18
N ILE A 320 -0.38 -14.36 -28.50
CA ILE A 320 -1.45 -15.15 -27.84
C ILE A 320 -1.10 -15.40 -26.38
N GLN A 321 0.17 -15.70 -26.09
CA GLN A 321 0.64 -15.87 -24.74
C GLN A 321 0.60 -14.53 -23.97
N GLU A 322 1.09 -13.45 -24.57
CA GLU A 322 1.07 -12.12 -23.98
C GLU A 322 -0.33 -11.65 -23.62
N LEU A 323 -1.33 -11.89 -24.48
CA LEU A 323 -2.73 -11.55 -24.19
C LEU A 323 -3.25 -12.31 -22.96
N ALA A 324 -2.87 -13.59 -22.80
CA ALA A 324 -3.29 -14.39 -21.66
C ALA A 324 -2.63 -13.92 -20.34
N GLU A 325 -1.38 -13.51 -20.38
CA GLU A 325 -0.64 -12.96 -19.22
C GLU A 325 -1.16 -11.58 -18.83
N ASN A 326 -1.29 -10.68 -19.79
CA ASN A 326 -1.79 -9.31 -19.57
C ASN A 326 -3.21 -9.27 -19.02
N PHE A 327 -4.07 -10.24 -19.36
CA PHE A 327 -5.40 -10.36 -18.81
C PHE A 327 -5.39 -10.56 -17.28
N ASN A 328 -4.41 -11.29 -16.74
CA ASN A 328 -4.26 -11.48 -15.30
C ASN A 328 -3.85 -10.17 -14.60
N VAL A 329 -2.97 -9.39 -15.24
CA VAL A 329 -2.56 -8.08 -14.70
C VAL A 329 -3.74 -7.11 -14.67
N ILE A 330 -4.59 -7.09 -15.71
CA ILE A 330 -5.83 -6.29 -15.69
C ILE A 330 -6.73 -6.68 -14.52
N GLN A 331 -6.94 -7.97 -14.26
CA GLN A 331 -7.76 -8.41 -13.12
C GLN A 331 -7.16 -7.97 -11.79
N SER A 332 -5.84 -8.09 -11.64
CA SER A 332 -5.12 -7.64 -10.43
C SER A 332 -5.23 -6.13 -10.23
N ALA A 333 -5.05 -5.36 -11.31
CA ALA A 333 -5.18 -3.90 -11.28
C ALA A 333 -6.63 -3.45 -10.97
N ALA A 334 -7.63 -4.14 -11.51
CA ALA A 334 -9.03 -3.87 -11.19
C ALA A 334 -9.34 -4.11 -9.70
N ALA A 335 -8.86 -5.22 -9.13
CA ALA A 335 -9.01 -5.50 -7.71
C ALA A 335 -8.25 -4.50 -6.83
N ALA A 336 -7.03 -4.09 -7.22
CA ALA A 336 -6.26 -3.05 -6.54
C ALA A 336 -7.01 -1.71 -6.58
N ALA A 337 -7.54 -1.32 -7.74
CA ALA A 337 -8.32 -0.11 -7.91
C ALA A 337 -9.62 -0.11 -7.07
N GLU A 338 -10.32 -1.24 -6.95
CA GLU A 338 -11.49 -1.36 -6.07
C GLU A 338 -11.13 -1.08 -4.62
N ARG A 339 -10.01 -1.63 -4.13
CA ARG A 339 -9.52 -1.40 -2.78
C ARG A 339 -9.11 0.06 -2.55
N ILE A 340 -8.44 0.68 -3.53
CA ILE A 340 -8.04 2.10 -3.49
C ILE A 340 -9.29 2.98 -3.45
N PHE A 341 -10.26 2.76 -4.34
CA PHE A 341 -11.45 3.61 -4.39
C PHE A 341 -12.40 3.37 -3.21
N TRP A 342 -12.46 2.14 -2.67
CA TRP A 342 -13.14 1.90 -1.41
C TRP A 342 -12.57 2.79 -0.30
N LEU A 343 -11.24 2.87 -0.19
CA LEU A 343 -10.58 3.75 0.77
C LEU A 343 -10.91 5.23 0.51
N MET A 344 -10.84 5.68 -0.75
CA MET A 344 -11.13 7.07 -1.13
C MET A 344 -12.61 7.46 -0.99
N ASP A 345 -13.51 6.49 -0.99
CA ASP A 345 -14.96 6.70 -0.83
C ASP A 345 -15.41 6.59 0.63
N THR A 346 -14.54 6.10 1.52
CA THR A 346 -14.81 6.06 2.97
C THR A 346 -14.85 7.47 3.51
N LYS A 347 -15.96 7.85 4.09
CA LYS A 347 -16.13 9.19 4.69
C LYS A 347 -15.74 9.14 6.16
N SER A 348 -15.13 10.21 6.63
CA SER A 348 -14.98 10.45 8.06
C SER A 348 -16.35 10.57 8.71
N THR A 349 -16.53 9.95 9.87
CA THR A 349 -17.74 10.13 10.69
C THR A 349 -17.70 11.42 11.49
N ILE A 350 -16.50 12.02 11.63
CA ILE A 350 -16.23 13.25 12.36
C ILE A 350 -15.86 14.35 11.36
N GLU A 351 -16.78 15.27 11.17
CA GLU A 351 -16.58 16.44 10.29
C GLU A 351 -17.02 17.72 11.03
N ASP A 352 -16.53 18.86 10.58
CA ASP A 352 -17.01 20.15 11.07
C ASP A 352 -18.47 20.35 10.66
N ALA A 353 -19.31 20.75 11.61
CA ALA A 353 -20.68 21.11 11.29
C ALA A 353 -20.72 22.34 10.35
N PRO A 354 -21.70 22.46 9.45
CA PRO A 354 -21.79 23.63 8.56
C PRO A 354 -21.89 24.98 9.30
N ASP A 355 -22.36 24.95 10.56
CA ASP A 355 -22.51 26.07 11.47
C ASP A 355 -21.44 26.04 12.59
N ALA A 356 -20.31 25.36 12.37
CA ALA A 356 -19.26 25.25 13.35
C ALA A 356 -18.70 26.64 13.75
N VAL A 357 -18.62 26.86 15.06
CA VAL A 357 -18.17 28.11 15.67
C VAL A 357 -16.63 28.12 15.75
N GLU A 358 -16.03 29.23 15.37
CA GLU A 358 -14.60 29.49 15.56
C GLU A 358 -14.32 29.87 17.00
N MET A 359 -13.47 29.08 17.69
CA MET A 359 -13.08 29.32 19.08
C MET A 359 -11.57 29.44 19.21
N LYS A 360 -11.04 30.65 18.94
CA LYS A 360 -9.58 30.92 19.02
C LYS A 360 -8.98 30.83 20.42
N HIS A 361 -9.80 31.02 21.45
CA HIS A 361 -9.38 31.00 22.85
C HIS A 361 -10.31 30.10 23.66
N ILE A 362 -9.83 28.95 24.05
CA ILE A 362 -10.50 28.03 24.98
C ILE A 362 -10.04 28.38 26.40
N ARG A 363 -10.99 28.64 27.33
CA ARG A 363 -10.71 28.89 28.74
C ARG A 363 -10.52 27.59 29.52
N GLY A 364 -11.14 26.50 29.05
CA GLY A 364 -11.01 25.18 29.63
C GLY A 364 -12.09 24.79 30.62
N HIS A 365 -13.28 25.39 30.57
CA HIS A 365 -14.46 24.88 31.27
C HIS A 365 -15.02 23.67 30.51
N ILE A 366 -15.10 22.50 31.15
CA ILE A 366 -15.56 21.26 30.53
C ILE A 366 -16.77 20.72 31.27
N GLU A 367 -17.84 20.41 30.57
CA GLU A 367 -19.05 19.88 31.15
C GLU A 367 -19.58 18.66 30.38
N PHE A 368 -19.82 17.57 31.08
CA PHE A 368 -20.49 16.37 30.59
C PHE A 368 -21.90 16.32 31.15
N ARG A 369 -22.90 16.24 30.27
CA ARG A 369 -24.34 16.19 30.66
C ARG A 369 -24.96 14.90 30.17
N ASN A 370 -25.23 13.97 31.07
CA ASN A 370 -25.91 12.67 30.79
C ASN A 370 -25.33 11.92 29.59
N VAL A 371 -24.00 11.83 29.53
CA VAL A 371 -23.29 11.26 28.37
C VAL A 371 -23.37 9.73 28.37
N TRP A 372 -23.79 9.17 27.23
CA TRP A 372 -23.77 7.76 26.91
C TRP A 372 -22.93 7.55 25.67
N PHE A 373 -22.04 6.56 25.73
CA PHE A 373 -21.15 6.28 24.60
C PHE A 373 -20.86 4.79 24.48
N ALA A 374 -20.88 4.29 23.23
CA ALA A 374 -20.44 2.95 22.81
C ALA A 374 -19.53 3.08 21.58
N TYR A 375 -18.48 2.26 21.49
CA TYR A 375 -17.63 2.19 20.29
C TYR A 375 -18.29 1.41 19.17
N GLU A 376 -19.03 0.36 19.51
CA GLU A 376 -19.67 -0.55 18.55
C GLU A 376 -21.14 -0.72 18.88
N THR A 377 -21.92 -0.94 17.84
CA THR A 377 -23.31 -1.40 17.91
C THR A 377 -23.34 -2.83 17.40
N ASP A 378 -23.95 -3.78 18.11
CA ASP A 378 -24.04 -5.18 17.71
C ASP A 378 -24.91 -5.34 16.45
N GLU A 379 -24.91 -6.55 15.85
CA GLU A 379 -25.69 -6.87 14.65
C GLU A 379 -27.22 -6.72 14.88
N ASN A 380 -27.67 -6.69 16.13
CA ASN A 380 -29.07 -6.52 16.55
C ASN A 380 -29.41 -5.06 16.89
N GLY A 381 -28.50 -4.11 16.69
CA GLY A 381 -28.69 -2.71 17.01
C GLY A 381 -28.59 -2.38 18.51
N ARG A 382 -27.99 -3.26 19.33
CA ARG A 382 -27.73 -3.00 20.73
C ARG A 382 -26.36 -2.38 20.89
N GLU A 383 -26.32 -1.30 21.65
CA GLU A 383 -25.11 -0.55 21.95
C GLU A 383 -24.41 -1.17 23.17
N ASP A 384 -23.14 -1.56 23.02
CA ASP A 384 -22.30 -1.97 24.15
C ASP A 384 -21.76 -0.73 24.86
N TRP A 385 -22.56 -0.24 25.80
CA TRP A 385 -22.30 1.01 26.51
C TRP A 385 -21.02 0.97 27.33
N VAL A 386 -20.00 1.73 26.89
CA VAL A 386 -18.77 1.98 27.65
C VAL A 386 -18.93 3.10 28.66
N LEU A 387 -19.70 4.15 28.33
CA LEU A 387 -20.12 5.19 29.30
C LEU A 387 -21.64 5.17 29.43
N LYS A 388 -22.11 5.31 30.68
CA LYS A 388 -23.52 5.23 31.05
C LYS A 388 -23.89 6.38 31.93
N ASN A 389 -24.65 7.35 31.40
CA ASN A 389 -25.18 8.50 32.14
C ASN A 389 -24.09 9.29 32.90
N VAL A 390 -22.95 9.54 32.27
CA VAL A 390 -21.83 10.25 32.87
C VAL A 390 -22.11 11.74 32.86
N SER A 391 -22.07 12.36 34.05
CA SER A 391 -22.24 13.82 34.23
C SER A 391 -21.21 14.34 35.23
N PHE A 392 -20.42 15.30 34.82
CA PHE A 392 -19.46 16.02 35.66
C PHE A 392 -19.11 17.37 35.03
N GLU A 393 -18.53 18.26 35.84
CA GLU A 393 -18.09 19.59 35.41
C GLU A 393 -16.65 19.82 35.89
N VAL A 394 -15.81 20.44 35.06
CA VAL A 394 -14.44 20.84 35.41
C VAL A 394 -14.29 22.33 35.19
N GLN A 395 -13.90 23.04 36.23
CA GLN A 395 -13.70 24.48 36.17
C GLN A 395 -12.36 24.85 35.52
N PRO A 396 -12.25 26.01 34.86
CA PRO A 396 -10.97 26.47 34.31
C PRO A 396 -9.84 26.44 35.35
N GLY A 397 -8.71 25.85 34.97
CA GLY A 397 -7.55 25.70 35.86
C GLY A 397 -7.63 24.58 36.89
N GLN A 398 -8.76 23.84 36.97
CA GLN A 398 -8.94 22.74 37.91
C GLN A 398 -8.22 21.46 37.44
N ARG A 399 -7.64 20.73 38.39
CA ARG A 399 -7.00 19.41 38.16
C ARG A 399 -7.92 18.30 38.63
N VAL A 400 -8.43 17.49 37.68
CA VAL A 400 -9.36 16.39 37.96
C VAL A 400 -8.71 15.05 37.59
N ALA A 401 -8.65 14.15 38.58
CA ALA A 401 -8.11 12.79 38.36
C ALA A 401 -9.25 11.78 38.19
N PHE A 402 -9.16 10.96 37.14
CA PHE A 402 -10.05 9.83 36.91
C PHE A 402 -9.38 8.54 37.37
N VAL A 403 -10.03 7.83 38.30
CA VAL A 403 -9.52 6.61 38.93
C VAL A 403 -10.53 5.48 38.73
N GLY A 404 -10.06 4.24 38.53
CA GLY A 404 -10.91 3.06 38.34
C GLY A 404 -10.17 1.94 37.68
N ALA A 405 -10.75 0.74 37.65
CA ALA A 405 -10.18 -0.42 37.01
C ALA A 405 -10.00 -0.21 35.49
N THR A 406 -9.16 -1.05 34.86
CA THR A 406 -9.04 -1.12 33.40
C THR A 406 -10.42 -1.41 32.80
N GLY A 407 -10.79 -0.72 31.73
CA GLY A 407 -12.11 -0.85 31.10
C GLY A 407 -13.22 -0.04 31.80
N ALA A 408 -12.93 0.78 32.83
CA ALA A 408 -13.94 1.63 33.51
C ALA A 408 -14.44 2.82 32.66
N GLY A 409 -13.82 3.12 31.50
CA GLY A 409 -14.20 4.22 30.61
C GLY A 409 -13.33 5.49 30.72
N LYS A 410 -12.22 5.46 31.47
CA LYS A 410 -11.35 6.64 31.71
C LYS A 410 -10.76 7.19 30.38
N THR A 411 -10.10 6.36 29.58
CA THR A 411 -9.52 6.76 28.28
C THR A 411 -10.62 7.18 27.29
N THR A 412 -11.82 6.65 27.43
CA THR A 412 -12.98 7.03 26.59
C THR A 412 -13.36 8.48 26.83
N ILE A 413 -13.37 8.97 28.08
CA ILE A 413 -13.62 10.39 28.39
C ILE A 413 -12.61 11.29 27.68
N GLN A 414 -11.32 10.93 27.70
CA GLN A 414 -10.25 11.67 27.02
C GLN A 414 -10.51 11.75 25.51
N ASN A 415 -10.83 10.62 24.89
CA ASN A 415 -11.09 10.52 23.45
C ASN A 415 -12.30 11.37 23.02
N LEU A 416 -13.31 11.46 23.88
CA LEU A 416 -14.51 12.25 23.61
C LEU A 416 -14.25 13.76 23.74
N ILE A 417 -13.41 14.20 24.67
CA ILE A 417 -13.01 15.61 24.78
C ILE A 417 -12.24 16.08 23.55
N CYS A 418 -11.32 15.24 23.03
CA CYS A 418 -10.60 15.49 21.77
C CYS A 418 -11.48 15.33 20.51
N ARG A 419 -12.74 14.94 20.72
CA ARG A 419 -13.68 14.62 19.63
C ARG A 419 -13.05 13.67 18.59
N TYR A 420 -12.46 12.55 19.08
CA TYR A 420 -12.08 11.44 18.22
C TYR A 420 -13.28 10.56 17.87
N PHE A 421 -14.34 10.64 18.65
CA PHE A 421 -15.63 10.00 18.49
C PHE A 421 -16.73 10.95 18.90
N ASP A 422 -17.92 10.85 18.29
CA ASP A 422 -19.12 11.55 18.69
C ASP A 422 -19.99 10.67 19.59
N ILE A 423 -20.64 11.27 20.58
CA ILE A 423 -21.50 10.59 21.56
C ILE A 423 -22.86 10.26 20.96
N GLN A 424 -23.49 9.17 21.44
CA GLN A 424 -24.83 8.79 21.02
C GLN A 424 -25.92 9.53 21.80
N LYS A 425 -25.73 9.79 23.14
CA LYS A 425 -26.71 10.52 23.96
C LYS A 425 -25.99 11.49 24.89
N GLY A 426 -26.66 12.58 25.21
CA GLY A 426 -26.16 13.63 26.10
C GLY A 426 -25.45 14.75 25.35
N GLN A 427 -24.64 15.53 26.09
CA GLN A 427 -23.86 16.65 25.55
C GLN A 427 -22.51 16.74 26.24
N ILE A 428 -21.50 17.16 25.49
CA ILE A 428 -20.19 17.55 26.01
C ILE A 428 -19.98 19.00 25.61
N LEU A 429 -19.78 19.85 26.59
CA LEU A 429 -19.61 21.29 26.38
C LEU A 429 -18.19 21.69 26.75
N ILE A 430 -17.59 22.55 25.94
CA ILE A 430 -16.34 23.27 26.27
C ILE A 430 -16.66 24.76 26.21
N ASP A 431 -16.42 25.44 27.33
CA ASP A 431 -16.80 26.85 27.54
C ASP A 431 -18.27 27.15 27.17
N GLY A 432 -19.17 26.20 27.48
CA GLY A 432 -20.60 26.28 27.19
C GLY A 432 -21.03 25.96 25.78
N VAL A 433 -20.10 25.65 24.86
CA VAL A 433 -20.38 25.27 23.46
C VAL A 433 -20.24 23.76 23.30
N ASP A 434 -21.22 23.11 22.64
CA ASP A 434 -21.16 21.68 22.32
C ASP A 434 -19.96 21.38 21.43
N VAL A 435 -19.15 20.38 21.78
CA VAL A 435 -17.94 20.02 21.07
C VAL A 435 -18.19 19.70 19.57
N ARG A 436 -19.40 19.25 19.22
CA ARG A 436 -19.84 18.99 17.84
C ARG A 436 -20.02 20.25 17.01
N LYS A 437 -20.17 21.41 17.67
CA LYS A 437 -20.34 22.74 17.04
C LYS A 437 -19.05 23.57 17.06
N ILE A 438 -17.98 23.09 17.65
CA ILE A 438 -16.67 23.74 17.63
C ILE A 438 -15.90 23.24 16.41
N ARG A 439 -15.17 24.13 15.69
CA ARG A 439 -14.27 23.70 14.63
C ARG A 439 -13.19 22.77 15.19
N LEU A 440 -12.99 21.61 14.56
CA LEU A 440 -12.04 20.59 15.01
C LEU A 440 -10.61 21.13 15.18
N ALA A 441 -10.19 22.01 14.28
CA ALA A 441 -8.87 22.65 14.35
C ALA A 441 -8.71 23.49 15.63
N ASP A 442 -9.75 24.27 15.99
CA ASP A 442 -9.72 25.13 17.17
C ASP A 442 -9.82 24.30 18.46
N LEU A 443 -10.72 23.30 18.49
CA LEU A 443 -10.85 22.36 19.60
C LEU A 443 -9.51 21.67 19.90
N ARG A 444 -8.89 21.08 18.89
CA ARG A 444 -7.64 20.31 19.05
C ARG A 444 -6.41 21.18 19.29
N SER A 445 -6.41 22.44 18.87
CA SER A 445 -5.34 23.38 19.22
C SER A 445 -5.42 23.83 20.68
N GLY A 446 -6.63 23.88 21.25
CA GLY A 446 -6.84 24.24 22.66
C GLY A 446 -6.66 23.09 23.65
N VAL A 447 -6.59 21.84 23.17
CA VAL A 447 -6.47 20.62 23.99
C VAL A 447 -5.15 19.92 23.69
N GLY A 448 -4.26 19.83 24.65
CA GLY A 448 -3.03 19.04 24.58
C GLY A 448 -3.25 17.66 25.18
N GLN A 449 -3.08 16.61 24.40
CA GLN A 449 -3.15 15.24 24.87
C GLN A 449 -1.74 14.62 24.94
N MET A 450 -1.45 14.03 26.08
CA MET A 450 -0.24 13.24 26.30
C MET A 450 -0.60 11.76 26.36
N LEU A 451 -0.07 11.01 25.41
CA LEU A 451 -0.31 9.58 25.29
C LEU A 451 0.65 8.79 26.17
N GLN A 452 0.19 7.64 26.64
CA GLN A 452 0.98 6.67 27.40
C GLN A 452 2.26 6.28 26.65
N ASP A 453 2.14 5.93 25.37
CA ASP A 453 3.25 5.63 24.47
C ASP A 453 3.62 6.85 23.65
N VAL A 454 4.77 7.47 23.97
CA VAL A 454 5.25 8.64 23.26
C VAL A 454 5.75 8.25 21.87
N PHE A 455 5.14 8.84 20.85
CA PHE A 455 5.56 8.69 19.48
C PHE A 455 6.46 9.86 19.03
N LEU A 456 7.66 9.52 18.54
CA LEU A 456 8.58 10.47 17.91
C LEU A 456 8.69 10.16 16.41
N PHE A 457 8.58 11.20 15.60
CA PHE A 457 8.74 11.12 14.15
C PHE A 457 10.22 11.09 13.77
N THR A 458 10.54 10.44 12.65
CA THR A 458 11.87 10.54 12.05
C THR A 458 12.12 11.98 11.61
N GLY A 459 13.26 12.53 12.01
CA GLY A 459 13.64 13.92 11.80
C GLY A 459 14.72 14.34 12.77
N ASP A 460 14.58 15.51 13.39
CA ASP A 460 15.43 15.98 14.49
C ASP A 460 14.59 16.28 15.74
N VAL A 461 15.27 16.65 16.85
CA VAL A 461 14.61 16.98 18.11
C VAL A 461 13.71 18.20 17.94
N LYS A 462 14.16 19.25 17.24
CA LYS A 462 13.36 20.46 16.99
C LYS A 462 12.08 20.15 16.25
N SER A 463 12.16 19.39 15.15
CA SER A 463 11.00 19.02 14.33
C SER A 463 9.99 18.19 15.13
N ASN A 464 10.49 17.37 16.07
CA ASN A 464 9.62 16.61 16.98
C ASN A 464 8.92 17.47 18.03
N ILE A 465 9.51 18.55 18.50
CA ILE A 465 8.88 19.49 19.43
C ILE A 465 7.89 20.39 18.69
N ARG A 466 8.29 20.91 17.52
CA ARG A 466 7.51 21.85 16.71
C ARG A 466 6.39 21.20 15.92
N LEU A 467 6.52 19.92 15.50
CA LEU A 467 5.62 19.22 14.58
C LEU A 467 5.33 20.01 13.29
N ASN A 468 6.35 20.66 12.74
CA ASN A 468 6.28 21.53 11.53
C ASN A 468 5.34 22.76 11.68
N GLU A 469 5.00 23.18 12.89
CA GLU A 469 4.26 24.41 13.14
C GLU A 469 5.22 25.61 13.07
N GLU A 470 5.20 26.34 11.96
CA GLU A 470 6.14 27.42 11.67
C GLU A 470 6.04 28.60 12.66
N ARG A 471 4.89 28.75 13.33
CA ARG A 471 4.69 29.80 14.37
C ARG A 471 5.54 29.56 15.61
N ILE A 472 5.98 28.32 15.87
CA ILE A 472 6.82 27.98 17.02
C ILE A 472 8.29 28.24 16.63
N THR A 473 8.86 29.27 17.24
CA THR A 473 10.27 29.66 17.00
C THR A 473 11.24 28.72 17.70
N ASP A 474 12.50 28.69 17.24
CA ASP A 474 13.57 27.90 17.89
C ASP A 474 13.79 28.32 19.33
N GLN A 475 13.63 29.61 19.65
CA GLN A 475 13.70 30.11 21.00
C GLN A 475 12.60 29.52 21.90
N GLN A 476 11.36 29.47 21.42
CA GLN A 476 10.24 28.86 22.15
C GLN A 476 10.45 27.37 22.38
N ILE A 477 11.07 26.66 21.42
CA ILE A 477 11.44 25.24 21.57
C ILE A 477 12.41 25.07 22.75
N VAL A 478 13.48 25.89 22.78
CA VAL A 478 14.49 25.84 23.84
C VAL A 478 13.90 26.21 25.19
N GLU A 479 13.06 27.26 25.25
CA GLU A 479 12.36 27.68 26.48
C GLU A 479 11.44 26.58 26.99
N ALA A 480 10.65 25.95 26.11
CA ALA A 480 9.80 24.83 26.47
C ALA A 480 10.61 23.63 26.99
N ALA A 481 11.70 23.27 26.33
CA ALA A 481 12.57 22.18 26.76
C ALA A 481 13.24 22.45 28.11
N LYS A 482 13.69 23.67 28.36
CA LYS A 482 14.25 24.09 29.67
C LYS A 482 13.21 24.01 30.76
N TYR A 483 11.98 24.48 30.51
CA TYR A 483 10.91 24.50 31.50
C TYR A 483 10.53 23.08 31.97
N VAL A 484 10.56 22.10 31.07
CA VAL A 484 10.22 20.70 31.39
C VAL A 484 11.45 19.81 31.66
N ASN A 485 12.61 20.39 31.97
CA ASN A 485 13.86 19.67 32.25
C ASN A 485 14.36 18.77 31.11
N ALA A 486 13.99 19.05 29.85
CA ALA A 486 14.47 18.31 28.69
C ALA A 486 15.81 18.85 28.14
N ASP A 487 16.10 20.15 28.30
CA ASP A 487 17.28 20.82 27.80
C ASP A 487 18.62 20.17 28.25
N PRO A 488 18.80 19.73 29.50
CA PRO A 488 20.07 19.14 29.95
C PRO A 488 20.45 17.92 29.10
N PHE A 489 19.55 16.96 28.88
CA PHE A 489 19.90 15.79 28.08
C PHE A 489 20.01 16.11 26.59
N ILE A 490 19.18 17.04 26.05
CA ILE A 490 19.26 17.47 24.64
C ILE A 490 20.62 18.11 24.36
N SER A 491 21.10 18.97 25.26
CA SER A 491 22.40 19.66 25.13
C SER A 491 23.60 18.70 25.19
N HIS A 492 23.45 17.52 25.78
CA HIS A 492 24.48 16.47 25.79
C HIS A 492 24.48 15.60 24.53
N LEU A 493 23.50 15.71 23.64
CA LEU A 493 23.51 15.02 22.35
C LEU A 493 24.55 15.66 21.43
N GLU A 494 25.13 14.86 20.54
CA GLU A 494 26.22 15.27 19.64
C GLU A 494 25.92 16.56 18.85
N ASN A 495 24.66 16.73 18.38
CA ASN A 495 24.20 17.91 17.64
C ASN A 495 23.10 18.68 18.42
N GLY A 496 22.94 18.47 19.71
CA GLY A 496 21.95 19.14 20.52
C GLY A 496 20.52 18.99 19.96
N TYR A 497 19.84 20.11 19.76
CA TYR A 497 18.49 20.16 19.21
C TYR A 497 18.38 19.72 17.74
N ASP A 498 19.46 19.68 16.97
CA ASP A 498 19.54 19.19 15.59
C ASP A 498 19.89 17.69 15.53
N SER A 499 20.00 17.02 16.68
CA SER A 499 20.26 15.58 16.75
C SER A 499 19.14 14.77 16.10
N LYS A 500 19.55 13.78 15.30
CA LYS A 500 18.61 12.94 14.53
C LYS A 500 17.81 12.01 15.43
N VAL A 501 16.51 11.97 15.16
CA VAL A 501 15.54 11.02 15.74
C VAL A 501 15.21 9.96 14.69
N ILE A 502 15.52 8.70 14.98
CA ILE A 502 15.28 7.55 14.10
C ILE A 502 14.46 6.50 14.84
N GLU A 503 13.83 5.60 14.12
CA GLU A 503 13.13 4.42 14.64
C GLU A 503 12.22 4.71 15.84
N ARG A 504 11.35 5.73 15.72
CA ARG A 504 10.42 6.17 16.78
C ARG A 504 11.14 6.62 18.07
N GLY A 505 12.38 7.07 17.96
CA GLY A 505 13.19 7.51 19.11
C GLY A 505 13.76 6.36 19.93
N ALA A 506 14.08 5.21 19.30
CA ALA A 506 14.65 4.04 19.98
C ALA A 506 15.98 4.33 20.70
N ALA A 507 16.71 5.36 20.26
CA ALA A 507 17.94 5.80 20.90
C ALA A 507 17.72 6.55 22.24
N PHE A 508 16.49 6.99 22.53
CA PHE A 508 16.15 7.72 23.75
C PHE A 508 15.55 6.77 24.79
N SER A 509 15.85 7.02 26.08
CA SER A 509 15.19 6.34 27.18
C SER A 509 13.68 6.66 27.19
N ALA A 510 12.88 5.85 27.88
CA ALA A 510 11.44 6.10 28.03
C ALA A 510 11.19 7.50 28.65
N GLY A 511 11.94 7.87 29.69
CA GLY A 511 11.85 9.18 30.32
C GLY A 511 12.24 10.33 29.40
N GLN A 512 13.32 10.20 28.64
CA GLN A 512 13.72 11.23 27.66
C GLN A 512 12.65 11.45 26.59
N ARG A 513 12.04 10.37 26.06
CA ARG A 513 10.91 10.50 25.12
C ARG A 513 9.73 11.24 25.77
N GLN A 514 9.46 10.98 27.05
CA GLN A 514 8.38 11.63 27.78
C GLN A 514 8.66 13.12 27.97
N LEU A 515 9.88 13.52 28.35
CA LEU A 515 10.29 14.93 28.47
C LEU A 515 10.20 15.65 27.11
N LEU A 516 10.55 14.99 25.99
CA LEU A 516 10.32 15.56 24.66
C LEU A 516 8.85 15.77 24.32
N SER A 517 7.98 14.84 24.75
CA SER A 517 6.52 15.01 24.61
C SER A 517 5.99 16.16 25.45
N PHE A 518 6.56 16.38 26.64
CA PHE A 518 6.22 17.53 27.50
C PHE A 518 6.64 18.84 26.85
N ALA A 519 7.88 18.91 26.31
CA ALA A 519 8.35 20.08 25.59
C ALA A 519 7.46 20.39 24.36
N ARG A 520 7.07 19.34 23.60
CA ARG A 520 6.09 19.46 22.51
C ARG A 520 4.80 20.07 22.99
N THR A 521 4.17 19.49 24.00
CA THR A 521 2.88 19.94 24.51
C THR A 521 2.95 21.38 25.02
N LEU A 522 4.04 21.75 25.72
CA LEU A 522 4.23 23.11 26.22
C LEU A 522 4.42 24.13 25.09
N ALA A 523 5.14 23.77 24.02
CA ALA A 523 5.39 24.64 22.87
C ALA A 523 4.08 25.05 22.16
N PHE A 524 3.07 24.19 22.17
CA PHE A 524 1.73 24.47 21.61
C PHE A 524 0.81 25.25 22.56
N GLN A 525 1.15 25.40 23.82
CA GLN A 525 0.45 26.19 24.84
C GLN A 525 -1.08 25.91 24.95
N PRO A 526 -1.53 24.64 25.05
CA PRO A 526 -2.95 24.34 25.18
C PRO A 526 -3.51 24.83 26.51
N SER A 527 -4.80 25.20 26.53
CA SER A 527 -5.52 25.61 27.74
C SER A 527 -6.02 24.42 28.56
N VAL A 528 -6.28 23.31 27.91
CA VAL A 528 -6.71 22.04 28.50
C VAL A 528 -5.62 21.00 28.31
N LEU A 529 -5.25 20.28 29.35
CA LEU A 529 -4.32 19.16 29.30
C LEU A 529 -5.04 17.84 29.61
N ILE A 530 -4.77 16.85 28.83
CA ILE A 530 -5.21 15.47 29.05
C ILE A 530 -3.97 14.62 29.23
N LEU A 531 -3.80 14.04 30.41
CA LEU A 531 -2.64 13.27 30.79
C LEU A 531 -3.04 11.80 30.97
N ASP A 532 -2.47 10.93 30.16
CA ASP A 532 -2.58 9.48 30.33
C ASP A 532 -1.26 8.98 30.91
N GLU A 533 -1.26 8.76 32.24
CA GLU A 533 -0.05 8.47 33.00
C GLU A 533 0.22 6.96 33.09
N ALA A 534 1.14 6.46 32.25
CA ALA A 534 1.73 5.16 32.47
C ALA A 534 3.26 5.25 32.32
N THR A 535 3.92 5.56 33.42
CA THR A 535 5.39 5.59 33.53
C THR A 535 5.87 4.28 34.15
N ALA A 536 5.61 3.14 33.51
CA ALA A 536 6.23 1.89 33.90
C ALA A 536 7.69 1.85 33.39
N ASN A 537 8.63 1.39 34.21
CA ASN A 537 10.05 1.18 33.88
C ASN A 537 10.90 2.45 33.64
N ILE A 538 10.74 3.48 34.46
CA ILE A 538 11.62 4.66 34.47
C ILE A 538 12.48 4.59 35.75
N ASP A 539 13.76 4.94 35.62
CA ASP A 539 14.69 5.07 36.74
C ASP A 539 14.28 6.20 37.69
N THR A 540 14.62 6.09 38.96
CA THR A 540 14.15 7.00 40.03
C THR A 540 14.57 8.46 39.81
N GLU A 541 15.75 8.70 39.25
CA GLU A 541 16.26 10.05 38.99
C GLU A 541 15.46 10.73 37.87
N THR A 542 15.25 10.04 36.76
CA THR A 542 14.43 10.55 35.65
C THR A 542 12.96 10.70 36.07
N GLU A 543 12.47 9.84 36.95
CA GLU A 543 11.10 9.97 37.48
C GLU A 543 10.91 11.28 38.24
N ALA A 544 11.85 11.69 39.07
CA ALA A 544 11.77 12.97 39.79
C ALA A 544 11.72 14.17 38.82
N LEU A 545 12.51 14.14 37.75
CA LEU A 545 12.50 15.17 36.70
C LEU A 545 11.15 15.21 35.96
N ILE A 546 10.56 14.05 35.68
CA ILE A 546 9.25 13.95 35.04
C ILE A 546 8.15 14.48 35.94
N GLN A 547 8.16 14.17 37.24
CA GLN A 547 7.16 14.69 38.19
C GLN A 547 7.24 16.20 38.35
N ASP A 548 8.44 16.79 38.43
CA ASP A 548 8.64 18.23 38.43
C ASP A 548 8.14 18.89 37.13
N ALA A 549 8.49 18.33 35.99
CA ALA A 549 8.03 18.79 34.69
C ALA A 549 6.51 18.71 34.54
N LEU A 550 5.89 17.63 35.05
CA LEU A 550 4.45 17.45 35.05
C LEU A 550 3.75 18.51 35.93
N GLY A 551 4.29 18.77 37.12
CA GLY A 551 3.80 19.83 38.01
C GLY A 551 3.77 21.20 37.33
N LYS A 552 4.90 21.56 36.69
CA LYS A 552 5.04 22.81 35.93
C LYS A 552 4.10 22.88 34.74
N LEU A 553 3.92 21.75 34.02
CA LEU A 553 3.03 21.69 32.86
C LEU A 553 1.56 21.95 33.24
N MET A 554 1.12 21.48 34.41
CA MET A 554 -0.25 21.64 34.89
C MET A 554 -0.58 23.04 35.43
N GLU A 555 0.42 23.87 35.70
CA GLU A 555 0.20 25.20 36.26
C GLU A 555 -0.65 26.10 35.34
N GLY A 556 -1.74 26.65 35.87
CA GLY A 556 -2.62 27.57 35.16
C GLY A 556 -3.47 26.95 34.07
N ARG A 557 -3.52 25.61 33.96
CA ARG A 557 -4.25 24.88 32.90
C ARG A 557 -5.28 23.95 33.51
N THR A 558 -6.43 23.84 32.84
CA THR A 558 -7.40 22.78 33.15
C THR A 558 -6.81 21.43 32.84
N THR A 559 -6.74 20.55 33.82
CA THR A 559 -6.04 19.27 33.63
C THR A 559 -6.92 18.08 33.97
N LEU A 560 -7.06 17.14 33.03
CA LEU A 560 -7.69 15.85 33.24
C LEU A 560 -6.61 14.76 33.27
N ILE A 561 -6.58 14.01 34.35
CA ILE A 561 -5.52 13.01 34.59
C ILE A 561 -6.15 11.63 34.67
N VAL A 562 -5.75 10.71 33.76
CA VAL A 562 -6.00 9.30 33.98
C VAL A 562 -4.82 8.73 34.74
N ALA A 563 -4.99 8.72 36.05
CA ALA A 563 -3.89 8.42 36.95
C ALA A 563 -3.79 6.93 37.24
N HIS A 564 -2.56 6.42 37.09
CA HIS A 564 -2.14 5.10 37.55
C HIS A 564 -1.18 5.19 38.75
N ARG A 565 -0.74 6.44 39.11
CA ARG A 565 0.17 6.68 40.24
C ARG A 565 -0.51 7.45 41.35
N LEU A 566 -0.23 7.03 42.56
CA LEU A 566 -0.82 7.60 43.75
C LEU A 566 -0.41 9.07 43.98
N SER A 567 0.86 9.41 43.73
CA SER A 567 1.40 10.77 43.86
C SER A 567 0.65 11.80 43.03
N THR A 568 0.27 11.46 41.83
CA THR A 568 -0.46 12.36 40.93
C THR A 568 -1.92 12.49 41.33
N ILE A 569 -2.53 11.38 41.82
CA ILE A 569 -3.92 11.38 42.32
C ILE A 569 -4.07 12.26 43.58
N GLN A 570 -3.11 12.16 44.50
CA GLN A 570 -3.15 12.92 45.77
C GLN A 570 -3.11 14.43 45.57
N ASN A 571 -2.45 14.91 44.52
CA ASN A 571 -2.28 16.32 44.21
C ASN A 571 -3.40 16.90 43.30
N ALA A 572 -4.40 16.09 42.93
CA ALA A 572 -5.56 16.56 42.20
C ALA A 572 -6.54 17.32 43.08
N ASP A 573 -7.13 18.41 42.57
CA ASP A 573 -8.12 19.18 43.28
C ASP A 573 -9.41 18.38 43.50
N ARG A 574 -9.70 17.44 42.60
CA ARG A 574 -10.87 16.58 42.62
C ARG A 574 -10.59 15.23 41.99
N ILE A 575 -11.15 14.18 42.56
CA ILE A 575 -11.03 12.80 42.07
C ILE A 575 -12.42 12.29 41.71
N ILE A 576 -12.53 11.70 40.51
CA ILE A 576 -13.74 11.03 40.03
C ILE A 576 -13.44 9.54 39.90
N VAL A 577 -14.20 8.72 40.64
CA VAL A 577 -14.05 7.27 40.65
C VAL A 577 -15.04 6.64 39.66
N MET A 578 -14.52 5.98 38.66
CA MET A 578 -15.29 5.30 37.63
C MET A 578 -15.34 3.79 37.82
N HIS A 579 -16.52 3.23 37.62
CA HIS A 579 -16.71 1.78 37.60
C HIS A 579 -17.77 1.37 36.57
N LYS A 580 -17.38 0.47 35.65
CA LYS A 580 -18.27 -0.05 34.60
C LYS A 580 -19.01 1.03 33.79
N GLY A 581 -18.31 2.12 33.48
CA GLY A 581 -18.83 3.22 32.68
C GLY A 581 -19.67 4.27 33.44
N GLU A 582 -19.74 4.20 34.78
CA GLU A 582 -20.48 5.13 35.60
C GLU A 582 -19.58 5.83 36.64
N ILE A 583 -19.91 7.04 37.03
CA ILE A 583 -19.29 7.73 38.17
C ILE A 583 -19.91 7.17 39.45
N ARG A 584 -19.08 6.66 40.35
CA ARG A 584 -19.50 6.08 41.64
C ARG A 584 -19.22 6.96 42.84
N GLU A 585 -18.07 7.60 42.82
CA GLU A 585 -17.63 8.47 43.90
C GLU A 585 -16.94 9.69 43.33
N GLU A 586 -17.04 10.77 44.05
CA GLU A 586 -16.46 12.05 43.72
C GLU A 586 -16.11 12.82 44.98
N GLY A 587 -14.96 13.50 44.98
CA GLY A 587 -14.49 14.30 46.12
C GLY A 587 -12.98 14.51 46.09
N THR A 588 -12.45 15.15 47.12
CA THR A 588 -11.01 15.28 47.36
C THR A 588 -10.40 13.95 47.86
N HIS A 589 -9.09 13.82 47.78
CA HIS A 589 -8.36 12.65 48.30
C HIS A 589 -8.76 12.32 49.77
N GLN A 590 -8.77 13.32 50.64
CA GLN A 590 -9.10 13.17 52.06
C GLN A 590 -10.55 12.77 52.30
N GLU A 591 -11.49 13.35 51.55
CA GLU A 591 -12.92 13.05 51.67
C GLU A 591 -13.21 11.61 51.25
N LEU A 592 -12.61 11.16 50.14
CA LEU A 592 -12.81 9.80 49.62
C LEU A 592 -12.16 8.72 50.49
N LEU A 593 -11.03 9.03 51.11
CA LEU A 593 -10.45 8.14 52.15
C LEU A 593 -11.35 7.98 53.37
N ARG A 594 -11.95 9.09 53.87
CA ARG A 594 -12.87 9.05 55.00
C ARG A 594 -14.17 8.31 54.70
N LYS A 595 -14.64 8.35 53.43
CA LYS A 595 -15.83 7.59 53.00
C LYS A 595 -15.63 6.07 53.10
N GLY A 596 -14.40 5.57 53.06
CA GLY A 596 -14.11 4.14 53.11
C GLY A 596 -14.68 3.34 51.93
N GLY A 597 -14.95 4.02 50.80
CA GLY A 597 -15.65 3.46 49.65
C GLY A 597 -14.75 2.72 48.64
N MET A 598 -15.08 2.87 47.37
CA MET A 598 -14.35 2.22 46.28
C MET A 598 -12.95 2.82 46.12
N TYR A 599 -12.82 4.16 46.26
CA TYR A 599 -11.54 4.86 46.23
C TYR A 599 -10.59 4.33 47.31
N TYR A 600 -11.09 4.20 48.55
CA TYR A 600 -10.31 3.67 49.68
C TYR A 600 -9.77 2.26 49.37
N LYS A 601 -10.60 1.38 48.82
CA LYS A 601 -10.18 0.03 48.43
C LYS A 601 -9.08 0.04 47.36
N LEU A 602 -9.22 0.87 46.34
CA LEU A 602 -8.20 1.02 45.29
C LEU A 602 -6.89 1.60 45.85
N TYR A 603 -7.00 2.56 46.77
CA TYR A 603 -5.85 3.15 47.45
C TYR A 603 -5.12 2.11 48.30
N MET A 604 -5.81 1.30 49.10
CA MET A 604 -5.21 0.27 49.93
C MET A 604 -4.53 -0.80 49.14
N LEU A 605 -5.12 -1.28 48.02
CA LEU A 605 -4.50 -2.25 47.12
C LEU A 605 -3.18 -1.74 46.52
N GLN A 606 -3.10 -0.47 46.14
CA GLN A 606 -1.87 0.14 45.63
C GLN A 606 -0.82 0.36 46.74
N TYR A 607 -1.27 0.69 47.95
CA TYR A 607 -0.41 0.90 49.12
C TYR A 607 0.21 -0.41 49.61
N GLU A 608 -0.57 -1.51 49.72
CA GLU A 608 -0.09 -2.83 50.12
C GLU A 608 0.93 -3.40 49.10
N HIS A 609 0.70 -3.21 47.80
CA HIS A 609 1.68 -3.59 46.78
C HIS A 609 2.95 -2.73 46.80
N GLY A 610 2.85 -1.46 47.16
CA GLY A 610 4.02 -0.55 47.31
C GLY A 610 4.92 -0.90 48.49
N ILE A 611 4.39 -1.49 49.55
CA ILE A 611 5.18 -1.93 50.70
C ILE A 611 5.92 -3.25 50.39
N GLN A 612 5.34 -4.13 49.61
CA GLN A 612 5.98 -5.43 49.25
C GLN A 612 7.15 -5.30 48.27
N VAL A 613 7.23 -4.21 47.54
CA VAL A 613 8.35 -3.97 46.59
C VAL A 613 9.55 -3.29 47.24
N ASN A 614 9.36 -2.69 48.42
CA ASN A 614 10.40 -1.98 49.19
C ASN A 614 10.87 -2.72 50.44
N ALA A 615 10.44 -3.96 50.65
CA ALA A 615 10.89 -4.87 51.69
C ALA A 615 11.60 -6.07 51.06
#